data_ed62784d9ac825b4ba8946a58523a5f5
#
_entry.id   ed62784d9ac825b4ba8946a58523a5f5
#
_cell.length_a   1.000
_cell.length_b   1.000
_cell.length_c   1.000
_cell.angle_alpha   90.00
_cell.angle_beta   90.00
_cell.angle_gamma   90.00
#
_symmetry.space_group_name_H-M   'P 1'
#
loop_
_entity.id
_entity.type
_entity.pdbx_description
1 polymer ?
#
loop_
_entity_poly.entity_id
_entity_poly.type
_entity_poly.pdbx_seq_one_letter_code
_entity_poly.pdbx_strand_id
1 'polypeptide(L)'
;METGQIGMTLKTASEQAAAAIAAMPLHPGKTECPICQWQCQSYSELIKHYDTEHPGCIAPVTMELNVNGKICRIIAEPHLTLKQVLQFHLGLIGAKEMCDRGACGSCTVIIDGRPALSCNILAVECEGRAIETVEGIAALPRWKPLIDAYCKWDAMQCGYCTPGFLVAAKALLDINPSPSESEINEALSGNICICGTYPRHSQAILEAVKAMVEEVAEGSDV
;
A
#
# COMPACT_ATOMS: atom_id res chain seq x y z
N MET A 1 9.35 -10.94 -52.64
CA MET A 1 9.72 -9.73 -51.90
C MET A 1 8.93 -9.79 -50.60
N GLU A 2 9.57 -10.29 -49.68
CA GLU A 2 9.91 -9.98 -48.31
C GLU A 2 8.72 -9.84 -47.36
N THR A 3 8.34 -10.98 -46.78
CA THR A 3 7.58 -11.05 -45.52
C THR A 3 8.40 -11.82 -44.50
N GLY A 4 9.39 -11.20 -43.95
CA GLY A 4 10.21 -11.84 -42.92
C GLY A 4 10.88 -10.79 -42.08
N GLN A 5 10.28 -10.34 -40.96
CA GLN A 5 11.04 -9.71 -39.85
C GLN A 5 10.22 -9.26 -38.63
N ILE A 6 8.97 -9.71 -38.45
CA ILE A 6 8.17 -9.28 -37.24
C ILE A 6 8.19 -10.33 -36.12
N GLY A 7 8.63 -11.56 -36.37
CA GLY A 7 8.58 -12.64 -35.38
C GLY A 7 9.76 -12.75 -34.41
N MET A 8 10.86 -11.99 -34.63
CA MET A 8 12.11 -12.18 -33.87
C MET A 8 12.28 -11.23 -32.67
N THR A 9 11.48 -10.16 -32.61
CA THR A 9 11.64 -9.11 -31.58
C THR A 9 10.92 -9.42 -30.27
N LEU A 10 9.85 -10.21 -30.28
CA LEU A 10 9.07 -10.51 -29.07
C LEU A 10 9.72 -11.57 -28.17
N LYS A 11 10.38 -12.58 -28.77
CA LYS A 11 11.11 -13.60 -27.98
C LYS A 11 12.32 -13.03 -27.27
N THR A 12 13.08 -12.16 -27.94
CA THR A 12 14.28 -11.50 -27.36
C THR A 12 13.94 -10.53 -26.25
N ALA A 13 12.81 -9.82 -26.31
CA ALA A 13 12.37 -8.91 -25.24
C ALA A 13 11.95 -9.69 -23.96
N SER A 14 11.26 -10.81 -24.12
CA SER A 14 10.89 -11.69 -23.01
C SER A 14 12.11 -12.37 -22.36
N GLU A 15 13.05 -12.85 -23.17
CA GLU A 15 14.30 -13.43 -22.69
C GLU A 15 15.23 -12.41 -22.02
N GLN A 16 15.29 -11.18 -22.55
CA GLN A 16 16.04 -10.07 -21.95
C GLN A 16 15.41 -9.61 -20.63
N ALA A 17 14.09 -9.54 -20.54
CA ALA A 17 13.38 -9.22 -19.31
C ALA A 17 13.61 -10.32 -18.24
N ALA A 18 13.52 -11.59 -18.62
CA ALA A 18 13.82 -12.71 -17.73
C ALA A 18 15.28 -12.72 -17.25
N ALA A 19 16.24 -12.43 -18.14
CA ALA A 19 17.65 -12.29 -17.78
C ALA A 19 17.90 -11.07 -16.87
N ALA A 20 17.23 -9.95 -17.12
CA ALA A 20 17.34 -8.76 -16.27
C ALA A 20 16.75 -9.01 -14.86
N ILE A 21 15.64 -9.72 -14.76
CA ILE A 21 15.04 -10.13 -13.49
C ILE A 21 15.98 -11.09 -12.75
N ALA A 22 16.54 -12.08 -13.45
CA ALA A 22 17.46 -13.04 -12.86
C ALA A 22 18.77 -12.41 -12.33
N ALA A 23 19.19 -11.29 -12.92
CA ALA A 23 20.38 -10.53 -12.51
C ALA A 23 20.08 -9.39 -11.51
N MET A 24 18.84 -9.21 -11.10
CA MET A 24 18.50 -8.17 -10.11
C MET A 24 19.19 -8.44 -8.77
N PRO A 25 19.87 -7.44 -8.19
CA PRO A 25 20.35 -7.55 -6.83
C PRO A 25 19.15 -7.71 -5.88
N LEU A 26 19.26 -8.63 -4.95
CA LEU A 26 18.32 -8.77 -3.86
C LEU A 26 18.25 -7.44 -3.08
N HIS A 27 17.08 -7.10 -2.56
CA HIS A 27 16.91 -5.91 -1.73
C HIS A 27 17.94 -5.94 -0.58
N PRO A 28 18.63 -4.82 -0.27
CA PRO A 28 19.57 -4.77 0.84
C PRO A 28 18.88 -5.26 2.13
N GLY A 29 19.40 -6.35 2.70
CA GLY A 29 18.85 -7.02 3.88
C GLY A 29 18.17 -8.38 3.63
N LYS A 30 18.05 -8.85 2.37
CA LYS A 30 17.48 -10.17 2.02
C LYS A 30 18.40 -10.96 1.08
N THR A 31 19.62 -11.15 1.51
CA THR A 31 20.62 -11.99 0.83
C THR A 31 20.65 -13.41 1.36
N GLU A 32 19.70 -13.79 2.21
CA GLU A 32 19.66 -15.11 2.85
C GLU A 32 18.31 -15.81 2.64
N CYS A 33 18.37 -17.12 2.55
CA CYS A 33 17.18 -17.97 2.50
C CYS A 33 16.41 -17.87 3.83
N PRO A 34 15.11 -17.50 3.83
CA PRO A 34 14.33 -17.37 5.06
C PRO A 34 14.15 -18.69 5.83
N ILE A 35 14.38 -19.84 5.18
CA ILE A 35 14.19 -21.17 5.80
C ILE A 35 15.48 -21.62 6.50
N CYS A 36 16.63 -21.52 5.83
CA CYS A 36 17.89 -22.07 6.34
C CYS A 36 19.01 -21.04 6.50
N GLN A 37 18.75 -19.76 6.24
CA GLN A 37 19.68 -18.64 6.35
C GLN A 37 20.89 -18.73 5.39
N TRP A 38 20.83 -19.60 4.37
CA TRP A 38 21.85 -19.66 3.34
C TRP A 38 21.94 -18.32 2.58
N GLN A 39 23.17 -17.84 2.36
CA GLN A 39 23.45 -16.57 1.70
C GLN A 39 23.41 -16.74 0.18
N CYS A 40 22.64 -15.92 -0.51
CA CYS A 40 22.56 -15.88 -1.98
C CYS A 40 22.90 -14.48 -2.51
N GLN A 41 23.45 -14.43 -3.74
CA GLN A 41 23.86 -13.18 -4.38
C GLN A 41 22.89 -12.72 -5.46
N SER A 42 22.01 -13.63 -5.94
CA SER A 42 21.04 -13.33 -6.99
C SER A 42 19.75 -14.11 -6.79
N TYR A 43 18.67 -13.60 -7.42
CA TYR A 43 17.38 -14.27 -7.43
C TYR A 43 17.46 -15.68 -8.07
N SER A 44 18.24 -15.85 -9.13
CA SER A 44 18.42 -17.15 -9.77
C SER A 44 19.12 -18.17 -8.89
N GLU A 45 20.03 -17.73 -8.03
CA GLU A 45 20.65 -18.60 -7.01
C GLU A 45 19.64 -18.98 -5.92
N LEU A 46 18.82 -18.03 -5.49
CA LEU A 46 17.76 -18.29 -4.50
C LEU A 46 16.79 -19.35 -5.01
N ILE A 47 16.29 -19.22 -6.24
CA ILE A 47 15.37 -20.21 -6.85
C ILE A 47 16.03 -21.58 -6.92
N LYS A 48 17.27 -21.70 -7.44
CA LYS A 48 17.99 -22.98 -7.49
C LYS A 48 18.15 -23.60 -6.11
N HIS A 49 18.46 -22.78 -5.11
CA HIS A 49 18.56 -23.24 -3.74
C HIS A 49 17.23 -23.79 -3.20
N TYR A 50 16.08 -23.12 -3.50
CA TYR A 50 14.77 -23.64 -3.12
C TYR A 50 14.48 -24.99 -3.79
N ASP A 51 14.78 -25.14 -5.09
CA ASP A 51 14.54 -26.37 -5.84
C ASP A 51 15.35 -27.54 -5.29
N THR A 52 16.58 -27.27 -4.79
CA THR A 52 17.50 -28.33 -4.34
C THR A 52 17.37 -28.65 -2.86
N GLU A 53 17.33 -27.62 -2.01
CA GLU A 53 17.44 -27.77 -0.55
C GLU A 53 16.09 -27.72 0.17
N HIS A 54 15.06 -27.17 -0.49
CA HIS A 54 13.71 -27.05 0.08
C HIS A 54 12.63 -27.59 -0.88
N PRO A 55 12.75 -28.85 -1.35
CA PRO A 55 11.80 -29.42 -2.28
C PRO A 55 10.40 -29.45 -1.64
N GLY A 56 9.42 -28.83 -2.33
CA GLY A 56 8.04 -28.69 -1.83
C GLY A 56 7.74 -27.38 -1.12
N CYS A 57 8.72 -26.51 -0.89
CA CYS A 57 8.48 -25.12 -0.49
C CYS A 57 8.23 -24.24 -1.71
N ILE A 58 7.33 -23.27 -1.57
CA ILE A 58 7.05 -22.33 -2.66
C ILE A 58 8.18 -21.28 -2.67
N ALA A 59 8.90 -21.21 -3.79
CA ALA A 59 9.94 -20.19 -3.97
C ALA A 59 9.34 -18.77 -4.00
N PRO A 60 10.08 -17.77 -3.50
CA PRO A 60 9.69 -16.38 -3.62
C PRO A 60 9.51 -15.96 -5.08
N VAL A 61 8.64 -14.98 -5.33
CA VAL A 61 8.41 -14.39 -6.65
C VAL A 61 8.87 -12.94 -6.66
N THR A 62 9.26 -12.46 -7.84
CA THR A 62 9.49 -11.02 -8.05
C THR A 62 8.16 -10.36 -8.37
N MET A 63 7.92 -9.18 -7.80
CA MET A 63 6.74 -8.37 -8.11
C MET A 63 7.09 -6.89 -8.17
N GLU A 64 6.37 -6.13 -9.00
CA GLU A 64 6.45 -4.68 -9.08
C GLU A 64 5.17 -4.05 -8.53
N LEU A 65 5.28 -3.32 -7.44
CA LEU A 65 4.17 -2.61 -6.81
C LEU A 65 4.35 -1.10 -6.99
N ASN A 66 3.29 -0.42 -7.44
CA ASN A 66 3.25 1.04 -7.44
C ASN A 66 2.69 1.52 -6.11
N VAL A 67 3.58 1.92 -5.19
CA VAL A 67 3.20 2.37 -3.85
C VAL A 67 3.52 3.85 -3.69
N ASN A 68 2.51 4.65 -3.40
CA ASN A 68 2.61 6.10 -3.25
C ASN A 68 3.27 6.78 -4.46
N GLY A 69 2.94 6.31 -5.68
CA GLY A 69 3.49 6.82 -6.93
C GLY A 69 4.93 6.37 -7.24
N LYS A 70 5.48 5.44 -6.45
CA LYS A 70 6.82 4.89 -6.67
C LYS A 70 6.73 3.41 -7.04
N ILE A 71 7.45 3.01 -8.08
CA ILE A 71 7.58 1.59 -8.44
C ILE A 71 8.60 0.94 -7.51
N CYS A 72 8.11 -0.03 -6.74
CA CYS A 72 8.89 -0.83 -5.81
C CYS A 72 9.02 -2.25 -6.36
N ARG A 73 10.26 -2.69 -6.62
CA ARG A 73 10.55 -4.07 -7.01
C ARG A 73 10.95 -4.85 -5.78
N ILE A 74 10.27 -5.94 -5.52
CA ILE A 74 10.46 -6.77 -4.35
C ILE A 74 10.50 -8.25 -4.71
N ILE A 75 11.16 -9.02 -3.87
CA ILE A 75 11.15 -10.48 -3.89
C ILE A 75 10.49 -10.91 -2.59
N ALA A 76 9.40 -11.63 -2.69
CA ALA A 76 8.64 -12.07 -1.54
C ALA A 76 7.90 -13.37 -1.83
N GLU A 77 7.52 -14.08 -0.80
CA GLU A 77 6.72 -15.28 -0.92
C GLU A 77 5.32 -14.92 -1.46
N PRO A 78 4.78 -15.69 -2.44
CA PRO A 78 3.53 -15.32 -3.12
C PRO A 78 2.29 -15.36 -2.21
N HIS A 79 2.37 -16.00 -1.06
CA HIS A 79 1.29 -16.06 -0.07
C HIS A 79 1.24 -14.86 0.87
N LEU A 80 2.22 -13.95 0.81
CA LEU A 80 2.23 -12.78 1.67
C LEU A 80 1.11 -11.80 1.31
N THR A 81 0.44 -11.31 2.33
CA THR A 81 -0.57 -10.27 2.18
C THR A 81 0.09 -8.94 1.82
N LEU A 82 -0.67 -8.05 1.17
CA LEU A 82 -0.20 -6.70 0.87
C LEU A 82 0.27 -5.98 2.15
N LYS A 83 -0.44 -6.13 3.28
CA LYS A 83 -0.04 -5.57 4.58
C LYS A 83 1.37 -6.04 4.97
N GLN A 84 1.64 -7.34 4.90
CA GLN A 84 2.94 -7.91 5.26
C GLN A 84 4.06 -7.36 4.36
N VAL A 85 3.80 -7.28 3.06
CA VAL A 85 4.77 -6.71 2.12
C VAL A 85 5.02 -5.23 2.39
N LEU A 86 3.97 -4.43 2.61
CA LEU A 86 4.14 -3.01 2.97
C LEU A 86 4.99 -2.84 4.23
N GLN A 87 4.73 -3.62 5.28
CA GLN A 87 5.42 -3.50 6.57
C GLN A 87 6.85 -4.05 6.53
N PHE A 88 7.02 -5.29 6.06
CA PHE A 88 8.28 -6.02 6.24
C PHE A 88 9.26 -5.84 5.06
N HIS A 89 8.75 -5.54 3.87
CA HIS A 89 9.59 -5.34 2.69
C HIS A 89 9.81 -3.86 2.36
N LEU A 90 8.79 -3.00 2.57
CA LEU A 90 8.87 -1.58 2.22
C LEU A 90 9.01 -0.66 3.44
N GLY A 91 8.91 -1.17 4.67
CA GLY A 91 9.02 -0.38 5.89
C GLY A 91 7.84 0.59 6.12
N LEU A 92 6.72 0.41 5.39
CA LEU A 92 5.52 1.23 5.51
C LEU A 92 4.61 0.64 6.59
N ILE A 93 4.78 1.11 7.81
CA ILE A 93 4.15 0.54 9.01
C ILE A 93 2.79 1.16 9.35
N GLY A 94 2.29 2.10 8.55
CA GLY A 94 1.01 2.79 8.79
C GLY A 94 -0.20 1.87 8.63
N ALA A 95 -0.16 0.90 7.70
CA ALA A 95 -1.15 -0.17 7.64
C ALA A 95 -0.96 -1.11 8.85
N LYS A 96 -1.78 -0.91 9.89
CA LYS A 96 -1.60 -1.59 11.20
C LYS A 96 -2.23 -2.99 11.22
N GLU A 97 -1.58 -3.89 11.96
CA GLU A 97 -2.12 -5.21 12.27
C GLU A 97 -2.89 -5.17 13.59
N MET A 98 -4.22 -5.36 13.55
CA MET A 98 -5.04 -5.49 14.75
C MET A 98 -5.83 -6.81 14.74
N CYS A 99 -6.57 -7.12 13.67
CA CYS A 99 -7.35 -8.36 13.59
C CYS A 99 -6.80 -9.41 12.63
N ASP A 100 -6.05 -8.98 11.62
CA ASP A 100 -5.44 -9.77 10.53
C ASP A 100 -6.41 -10.71 9.79
N ARG A 101 -7.68 -10.32 9.69
CA ARG A 101 -8.76 -11.11 9.06
C ARG A 101 -9.86 -10.27 8.44
N GLY A 102 -9.55 -9.04 8.00
CA GLY A 102 -10.48 -8.19 7.28
C GLY A 102 -11.62 -7.57 8.09
N ALA A 103 -11.54 -7.51 9.43
CA ALA A 103 -12.68 -7.11 10.26
C ALA A 103 -12.59 -5.71 10.88
N CYS A 104 -11.37 -5.11 11.04
CA CYS A 104 -11.21 -3.93 11.89
C CYS A 104 -10.84 -2.64 11.17
N GLY A 105 -10.44 -2.68 9.91
CA GLY A 105 -10.07 -1.50 9.13
C GLY A 105 -8.72 -0.85 9.45
N SER A 106 -7.96 -1.31 10.47
CA SER A 106 -6.68 -0.69 10.85
C SER A 106 -5.59 -0.83 9.77
N CYS A 107 -5.74 -1.77 8.85
CA CYS A 107 -4.84 -2.00 7.72
C CYS A 107 -5.35 -1.40 6.40
N THR A 108 -6.32 -0.49 6.43
CA THR A 108 -6.87 0.12 5.23
C THR A 108 -5.79 0.85 4.43
N VAL A 109 -5.78 0.58 3.13
CA VAL A 109 -5.00 1.28 2.09
C VAL A 109 -5.97 1.66 0.96
N ILE A 110 -5.53 2.49 0.02
CA ILE A 110 -6.31 2.75 -1.20
C ILE A 110 -5.66 1.97 -2.33
N ILE A 111 -6.45 1.23 -3.10
CA ILE A 111 -6.01 0.52 -4.30
C ILE A 111 -6.89 0.98 -5.46
N ASP A 112 -6.26 1.59 -6.48
CA ASP A 112 -6.96 2.17 -7.65
C ASP A 112 -8.11 3.11 -7.25
N GLY A 113 -7.87 3.97 -6.27
CA GLY A 113 -8.82 4.96 -5.77
C GLY A 113 -9.90 4.41 -4.82
N ARG A 114 -9.85 3.13 -4.42
CA ARG A 114 -10.85 2.51 -3.54
C ARG A 114 -10.20 2.01 -2.24
N PRO A 115 -10.84 2.23 -1.09
CA PRO A 115 -10.35 1.69 0.18
C PRO A 115 -10.41 0.16 0.17
N ALA A 116 -9.35 -0.46 0.67
CA ALA A 116 -9.20 -1.91 0.70
C ALA A 116 -8.45 -2.35 1.97
N LEU A 117 -8.73 -3.56 2.43
CA LEU A 117 -8.12 -4.12 3.64
C LEU A 117 -6.87 -4.92 3.25
N SER A 118 -5.69 -4.35 3.40
CA SER A 118 -4.43 -4.94 2.95
C SER A 118 -4.06 -6.27 3.61
N CYS A 119 -4.64 -6.60 4.77
CA CYS A 119 -4.46 -7.91 5.41
C CYS A 119 -5.22 -9.05 4.69
N ASN A 120 -6.13 -8.72 3.77
CA ASN A 120 -7.02 -9.69 3.11
C ASN A 120 -6.81 -9.77 1.60
N ILE A 121 -5.71 -9.21 1.11
CA ILE A 121 -5.34 -9.16 -0.30
C ILE A 121 -3.89 -9.67 -0.41
N LEU A 122 -3.63 -10.55 -1.36
CA LEU A 122 -2.26 -11.01 -1.65
C LEU A 122 -1.48 -9.90 -2.37
N ALA A 123 -0.22 -9.73 -2.01
CA ALA A 123 0.62 -8.71 -2.64
C ALA A 123 0.77 -8.92 -4.15
N VAL A 124 0.86 -10.17 -4.60
CA VAL A 124 0.96 -10.54 -6.02
C VAL A 124 -0.26 -10.11 -6.85
N GLU A 125 -1.44 -9.98 -6.22
CA GLU A 125 -2.67 -9.50 -6.89
C GLU A 125 -2.68 -7.98 -7.09
N CYS A 126 -1.72 -7.28 -6.48
CA CYS A 126 -1.60 -5.83 -6.55
C CYS A 126 -0.58 -5.37 -7.60
N GLU A 127 0.03 -6.27 -8.35
CA GLU A 127 0.96 -5.92 -9.42
C GLU A 127 0.27 -5.07 -10.48
N GLY A 128 0.91 -3.96 -10.87
CA GLY A 128 0.34 -2.99 -11.83
C GLY A 128 -0.76 -2.08 -11.29
N ARG A 129 -1.17 -2.23 -10.02
CA ARG A 129 -2.20 -1.40 -9.38
C ARG A 129 -1.57 -0.23 -8.62
N ALA A 130 -2.28 0.89 -8.53
CA ALA A 130 -1.87 2.04 -7.74
C ALA A 130 -2.28 1.84 -6.27
N ILE A 131 -1.28 1.82 -5.37
CA ILE A 131 -1.47 1.64 -3.94
C ILE A 131 -1.10 2.94 -3.23
N GLU A 132 -2.02 3.45 -2.39
CA GLU A 132 -1.75 4.59 -1.53
C GLU A 132 -1.85 4.17 -0.06
N THR A 133 -0.86 4.57 0.73
CA THR A 133 -0.81 4.34 2.17
C THR A 133 -0.89 5.66 2.92
N VAL A 134 -1.11 5.60 4.24
CA VAL A 134 -1.16 6.81 5.07
C VAL A 134 0.13 7.63 4.99
N GLU A 135 1.28 6.99 4.81
CA GLU A 135 2.57 7.69 4.65
C GLU A 135 2.59 8.53 3.36
N GLY A 136 2.05 8.01 2.26
CA GLY A 136 1.91 8.76 1.02
C GLY A 136 0.94 9.93 1.17
N ILE A 137 -0.20 9.71 1.84
CA ILE A 137 -1.19 10.75 2.14
C ILE A 137 -0.56 11.86 2.99
N ALA A 138 0.17 11.50 4.05
CA ALA A 138 0.82 12.45 4.95
C ALA A 138 1.94 13.28 4.28
N ALA A 139 2.55 12.75 3.22
CA ALA A 139 3.57 13.46 2.46
C ALA A 139 3.01 14.50 1.49
N LEU A 140 1.70 14.49 1.20
CA LEU A 140 1.06 15.40 0.26
C LEU A 140 0.49 16.63 0.98
N PRO A 141 0.94 17.86 0.65
CA PRO A 141 0.45 19.11 1.28
C PRO A 141 -1.06 19.24 1.26
N ARG A 142 -1.72 18.81 0.19
CA ARG A 142 -3.19 18.81 0.04
C ARG A 142 -3.92 18.16 1.22
N TRP A 143 -3.33 17.15 1.86
CA TRP A 143 -3.97 16.41 2.97
C TRP A 143 -3.55 16.89 4.35
N LYS A 144 -2.71 17.93 4.40
CA LYS A 144 -2.31 18.54 5.69
C LYS A 144 -3.50 19.03 6.51
N PRO A 145 -4.53 19.68 5.95
CA PRO A 145 -5.71 20.10 6.73
C PRO A 145 -6.43 18.93 7.42
N LEU A 146 -6.49 17.76 6.80
CA LEU A 146 -7.08 16.57 7.41
C LEU A 146 -6.27 16.10 8.62
N ILE A 147 -4.94 16.07 8.51
CA ILE A 147 -4.06 15.66 9.60
C ILE A 147 -4.12 16.67 10.75
N ASP A 148 -4.07 17.97 10.45
CA ASP A 148 -4.14 19.05 11.43
C ASP A 148 -5.47 19.04 12.19
N ALA A 149 -6.59 18.76 11.48
CA ALA A 149 -7.91 18.63 12.10
C ALA A 149 -7.97 17.43 13.05
N TYR A 150 -7.36 16.29 12.70
CA TYR A 150 -7.25 15.15 13.61
C TYR A 150 -6.48 15.46 14.87
N CYS A 151 -5.41 16.27 14.77
CA CYS A 151 -4.67 16.77 15.91
C CYS A 151 -5.49 17.78 16.75
N LYS A 152 -6.16 18.73 16.10
CA LYS A 152 -6.99 19.76 16.74
C LYS A 152 -8.14 19.17 17.54
N TRP A 153 -8.82 18.17 16.99
CA TRP A 153 -9.97 17.51 17.62
C TRP A 153 -9.58 16.39 18.57
N ASP A 154 -8.27 16.14 18.72
CA ASP A 154 -7.75 15.02 19.53
C ASP A 154 -8.47 13.71 19.13
N ALA A 155 -8.61 13.49 17.79
CA ALA A 155 -9.35 12.36 17.21
C ALA A 155 -8.60 11.03 17.37
N MET A 156 -7.72 10.94 18.34
CA MET A 156 -6.95 9.75 18.68
C MET A 156 -6.67 9.69 20.17
N GLN A 157 -6.52 8.51 20.71
CA GLN A 157 -5.96 8.27 22.03
C GLN A 157 -4.68 7.44 21.90
N CYS A 158 -4.78 6.12 21.71
CA CYS A 158 -3.59 5.30 21.47
C CYS A 158 -3.00 5.49 20.07
N GLY A 159 -3.74 6.05 19.11
CA GLY A 159 -3.30 6.32 17.74
C GLY A 159 -3.26 5.10 16.81
N TYR A 160 -3.49 3.89 17.31
CA TYR A 160 -3.28 2.67 16.54
C TYR A 160 -4.22 2.52 15.34
N CYS A 161 -5.51 2.87 15.47
CA CYS A 161 -6.49 2.84 14.38
C CYS A 161 -6.44 4.07 13.47
N THR A 162 -5.83 5.17 13.91
CA THR A 162 -5.84 6.47 13.22
C THR A 162 -5.39 6.41 11.77
N PRO A 163 -4.33 5.68 11.39
CA PRO A 163 -3.94 5.54 9.98
C PRO A 163 -5.06 5.00 9.10
N GLY A 164 -5.76 3.96 9.56
CA GLY A 164 -6.88 3.38 8.81
C GLY A 164 -8.05 4.35 8.64
N PHE A 165 -8.39 5.12 9.68
CA PHE A 165 -9.42 6.16 9.60
C PHE A 165 -9.02 7.30 8.66
N LEU A 166 -7.76 7.75 8.67
CA LEU A 166 -7.26 8.79 7.74
C LEU A 166 -7.33 8.33 6.29
N VAL A 167 -6.98 7.08 6.00
CA VAL A 167 -7.06 6.51 4.65
C VAL A 167 -8.53 6.40 4.20
N ALA A 168 -9.43 5.95 5.07
CA ALA A 168 -10.86 5.87 4.76
C ALA A 168 -11.48 7.27 4.53
N ALA A 169 -11.11 8.24 5.37
CA ALA A 169 -11.54 9.63 5.22
C ALA A 169 -11.04 10.25 3.89
N LYS A 170 -9.77 10.02 3.55
CA LYS A 170 -9.20 10.47 2.27
C LYS A 170 -9.95 9.86 1.08
N ALA A 171 -10.22 8.57 1.11
CA ALA A 171 -10.95 7.91 0.04
C ALA A 171 -12.37 8.46 -0.13
N LEU A 172 -13.06 8.83 0.95
CA LEU A 172 -14.34 9.52 0.89
C LEU A 172 -14.19 10.91 0.26
N LEU A 173 -13.23 11.71 0.72
CA LEU A 173 -13.05 13.10 0.28
C LEU A 173 -12.58 13.21 -1.17
N ASP A 174 -11.94 12.19 -1.72
CA ASP A 174 -11.61 12.14 -3.15
C ASP A 174 -12.88 12.00 -4.04
N ILE A 175 -13.91 11.34 -3.53
CA ILE A 175 -15.15 11.10 -4.26
C ILE A 175 -16.20 12.19 -3.96
N ASN A 176 -16.29 12.57 -2.69
CA ASN A 176 -17.23 13.59 -2.19
C ASN A 176 -16.45 14.62 -1.35
N PRO A 177 -16.07 15.76 -1.91
CA PRO A 177 -15.30 16.77 -1.20
C PRO A 177 -16.09 17.54 -0.14
N SER A 178 -17.42 17.34 -0.05
CA SER A 178 -18.29 18.03 0.92
C SER A 178 -19.30 17.05 1.53
N PRO A 179 -18.85 16.00 2.24
CA PRO A 179 -19.72 14.97 2.77
C PRO A 179 -20.53 15.48 3.95
N SER A 180 -21.76 14.96 4.08
CA SER A 180 -22.55 15.07 5.30
C SER A 180 -21.96 14.19 6.42
N GLU A 181 -22.33 14.49 7.66
CA GLU A 181 -21.90 13.67 8.81
C GLU A 181 -22.36 12.21 8.66
N SER A 182 -23.52 11.96 8.07
CA SER A 182 -24.02 10.60 7.80
C SER A 182 -23.14 9.84 6.82
N GLU A 183 -22.70 10.49 5.74
CA GLU A 183 -21.82 9.89 4.73
C GLU A 183 -20.42 9.62 5.32
N ILE A 184 -19.93 10.51 6.20
CA ILE A 184 -18.68 10.30 6.93
C ILE A 184 -18.79 9.05 7.82
N ASN A 185 -19.86 8.95 8.61
CA ASN A 185 -20.08 7.83 9.51
C ASN A 185 -20.22 6.51 8.74
N GLU A 186 -20.87 6.51 7.58
CA GLU A 186 -20.98 5.36 6.70
C GLU A 186 -19.61 4.95 6.15
N ALA A 187 -18.83 5.89 5.62
CA ALA A 187 -17.50 5.63 5.07
C ALA A 187 -16.53 5.09 6.13
N LEU A 188 -16.66 5.53 7.39
CA LEU A 188 -15.82 5.09 8.50
C LEU A 188 -16.35 3.82 9.18
N SER A 189 -17.51 3.31 8.84
CA SER A 189 -18.17 2.19 9.54
C SER A 189 -17.35 0.88 9.51
N GLY A 190 -16.46 0.73 8.53
CA GLY A 190 -15.52 -0.39 8.43
C GLY A 190 -14.31 -0.31 9.35
N ASN A 191 -14.15 0.80 10.11
CA ASN A 191 -13.00 1.03 10.96
C ASN A 191 -13.37 0.95 12.45
N ILE A 192 -12.64 0.14 13.22
CA ILE A 192 -12.89 -0.06 14.65
C ILE A 192 -11.87 0.72 15.49
N CYS A 193 -12.38 1.50 16.45
CA CYS A 193 -11.59 2.17 17.46
C CYS A 193 -11.91 1.63 18.86
N ILE A 194 -10.98 0.94 19.49
CA ILE A 194 -11.15 0.40 20.87
C ILE A 194 -11.26 1.53 21.90
N CYS A 195 -10.62 2.67 21.66
CA CYS A 195 -10.68 3.84 22.55
C CYS A 195 -11.99 4.63 22.45
N GLY A 196 -12.82 4.36 21.43
CA GLY A 196 -14.15 4.98 21.29
C GLY A 196 -14.13 6.43 20.78
N THR A 197 -13.14 6.84 19.99
CA THR A 197 -13.00 8.23 19.50
C THR A 197 -13.90 8.55 18.29
N TYR A 198 -14.90 7.75 17.99
CA TYR A 198 -15.75 7.88 16.79
C TYR A 198 -16.33 9.28 16.54
N PRO A 199 -16.95 9.98 17.52
CA PRO A 199 -17.51 11.31 17.27
C PRO A 199 -16.44 12.33 16.86
N ARG A 200 -15.22 12.18 17.37
CA ARG A 200 -14.11 13.09 17.06
C ARG A 200 -13.59 12.92 15.63
N HIS A 201 -13.65 11.70 15.06
CA HIS A 201 -13.29 11.46 13.66
C HIS A 201 -14.21 12.25 12.72
N SER A 202 -15.53 12.18 12.92
CA SER A 202 -16.49 12.93 12.08
C SER A 202 -16.27 14.43 12.19
N GLN A 203 -16.07 14.95 13.41
CA GLN A 203 -15.80 16.37 13.65
C GLN A 203 -14.49 16.82 12.99
N ALA A 204 -13.44 16.03 13.08
CA ALA A 204 -12.15 16.32 12.44
C ALA A 204 -12.28 16.38 10.91
N ILE A 205 -13.03 15.46 10.31
CA ILE A 205 -13.25 15.45 8.85
C ILE A 205 -14.06 16.66 8.40
N LEU A 206 -15.12 17.01 9.11
CA LEU A 206 -15.92 18.22 8.81
C LEU A 206 -15.10 19.51 8.94
N GLU A 207 -14.20 19.58 9.91
CA GLU A 207 -13.27 20.72 10.05
C GLU A 207 -12.26 20.76 8.89
N ALA A 208 -11.70 19.61 8.50
CA ALA A 208 -10.78 19.51 7.38
C ALA A 208 -11.43 19.99 6.07
N VAL A 209 -12.68 19.58 5.82
CA VAL A 209 -13.44 20.02 4.65
C VAL A 209 -13.54 21.54 4.59
N LYS A 210 -13.86 22.20 5.72
CA LYS A 210 -13.93 23.67 5.77
C LYS A 210 -12.60 24.30 5.42
N ALA A 211 -11.52 23.85 6.04
CA ALA A 211 -10.18 24.37 5.77
C ALA A 211 -9.74 24.18 4.32
N MET A 212 -10.04 23.00 3.71
CA MET A 212 -9.71 22.71 2.32
C MET A 212 -10.51 23.62 1.34
N VAL A 213 -11.75 23.97 1.65
CA VAL A 213 -12.56 24.88 0.83
C VAL A 213 -12.02 26.31 0.93
N GLU A 214 -11.63 26.76 2.12
CA GLU A 214 -11.06 28.10 2.35
C GLU A 214 -9.73 28.27 1.60
N GLU A 215 -8.83 27.28 1.63
CA GLU A 215 -7.56 27.30 0.88
C GLU A 215 -7.78 27.42 -0.65
N VAL A 216 -8.82 26.74 -1.20
CA VAL A 216 -9.14 26.85 -2.63
C VAL A 216 -9.69 28.23 -2.98
N ALA A 217 -10.50 28.84 -2.11
CA ALA A 217 -11.04 30.18 -2.31
C ALA A 217 -9.94 31.26 -2.29
N GLU A 218 -8.99 31.16 -1.37
CA GLU A 218 -7.86 32.09 -1.26
C GLU A 218 -6.83 31.92 -2.41
N GLY A 219 -6.65 30.70 -2.93
CA GLY A 219 -5.74 30.41 -4.04
C GLY A 219 -6.27 30.79 -5.41
N SER A 220 -7.56 31.12 -5.56
CA SER A 220 -8.19 31.55 -6.82
C SER A 220 -8.14 33.06 -7.10
N ASP A 221 -7.63 33.84 -6.15
CA ASP A 221 -7.52 35.31 -6.26
C ASP A 221 -6.12 35.82 -6.64
N VAL A 222 -5.23 34.96 -7.24
CA VAL A 222 -3.88 35.33 -7.70
C VAL A 222 -3.70 35.16 -9.19
#